data_c5ce9b0a3b774de3f91df5b8ab1f6436
#
_entry.id   c5ce9b0a3b774de3f91df5b8ab1f6436
#
_cell.length_a   1.000
_cell.length_b   1.000
_cell.length_c   1.000
_cell.angle_alpha   90.00
_cell.angle_beta   90.00
_cell.angle_gamma   90.00
#
_symmetry.space_group_name_H-M   'P 1'
#
loop_
_entity.id
_entity.type
_entity.pdbx_description
1 polymer ?
#
loop_
_entity_poly.entity_id
_entity_poly.type
_entity_poly.pdbx_seq_one_letter_code
_entity_poly.pdbx_strand_id
1 'polypeptide(L)'
;MEERLSIPYTVEEKTGSQVAAVRLKASVWPAGIVYGTVPNQANWLITNLNGGVFKGKRIISEKTLEQMFTRQYDQFKGTIENIWGNETAGFGLTWWTEVRDGDRYIAHSGSVPGYTAFLLGNRDRKLGFAILTNGNRAHAHLFKLADRAIDLMKKYSSTERAPSAR
;
A
#
# COMPACT_ATOMS: atom_id res chain seq x y z
N MET A 1 -11.95 -7.18 20.77
CA MET A 1 -11.22 -6.81 19.50
C MET A 1 -9.72 -7.10 19.60
N GLU A 2 -9.12 -6.94 20.76
CA GLU A 2 -7.69 -7.20 21.01
C GLU A 2 -7.27 -8.67 20.78
N GLU A 3 -8.13 -9.63 21.05
CA GLU A 3 -7.86 -11.08 20.89
C GLU A 3 -7.62 -11.55 19.44
N ARG A 4 -7.89 -10.69 18.44
CA ARG A 4 -7.72 -11.01 17.01
C ARG A 4 -6.56 -10.26 16.34
N LEU A 5 -5.84 -9.43 17.07
CA LEU A 5 -4.69 -8.74 16.55
C LEU A 5 -3.46 -9.63 16.62
N SER A 6 -2.66 -9.64 15.58
CA SER A 6 -1.33 -10.25 15.64
C SER A 6 -0.49 -9.53 16.70
N ILE A 7 0.32 -10.29 17.44
CA ILE A 7 1.22 -9.72 18.43
C ILE A 7 2.20 -8.78 17.74
N PRO A 8 2.32 -7.51 18.17
CA PRO A 8 3.23 -6.56 17.58
C PRO A 8 4.67 -6.82 18.04
N TYR A 9 5.62 -6.67 17.11
CA TYR A 9 7.03 -6.83 17.39
C TYR A 9 7.79 -5.55 17.07
N THR A 10 8.61 -5.11 18.02
CA THR A 10 9.65 -4.12 17.77
C THR A 10 10.99 -4.85 17.81
N VAL A 11 11.70 -4.82 16.70
CA VAL A 11 13.04 -5.40 16.63
C VAL A 11 14.04 -4.30 17.01
N GLU A 12 14.74 -4.50 18.12
CA GLU A 12 15.91 -3.71 18.46
C GLU A 12 17.13 -4.36 17.82
N GLU A 13 17.93 -3.58 17.10
CA GLU A 13 19.09 -4.09 16.34
C GLU A 13 20.09 -4.92 17.16
N LYS A 14 20.14 -4.68 18.48
CA LYS A 14 21.10 -5.37 19.37
C LYS A 14 20.53 -6.55 20.14
N THR A 15 19.24 -6.61 20.38
CA THR A 15 18.64 -7.60 21.29
C THR A 15 17.58 -8.49 20.67
N GLY A 16 17.04 -8.11 19.50
CA GLY A 16 15.94 -8.85 18.87
C GLY A 16 14.68 -8.94 19.74
N SER A 17 14.54 -8.07 20.74
CA SER A 17 13.53 -8.18 21.78
C SER A 17 12.14 -7.89 21.25
N GLN A 18 11.18 -8.71 21.69
CA GLN A 18 9.77 -8.50 21.50
C GLN A 18 9.29 -7.41 22.47
N VAL A 19 8.64 -6.38 21.97
CA VAL A 19 8.07 -5.31 22.78
C VAL A 19 6.60 -5.17 22.46
N ALA A 20 5.75 -5.05 23.47
CA ALA A 20 4.34 -4.72 23.25
C ALA A 20 4.20 -3.36 22.56
N ALA A 21 3.35 -3.27 21.55
CA ALA A 21 3.11 -2.01 20.85
C ALA A 21 2.54 -0.96 21.81
N VAL A 22 3.08 0.24 21.77
CA VAL A 22 2.52 1.38 22.47
C VAL A 22 1.21 1.78 21.78
N ARG A 23 0.14 1.96 22.53
CA ARG A 23 -1.13 2.47 21.99
C ARG A 23 -0.89 3.86 21.40
N LEU A 24 -1.33 4.05 20.18
CA LEU A 24 -1.25 5.36 19.51
C LEU A 24 -2.15 6.36 20.25
N LYS A 25 -1.65 7.59 20.40
CA LYS A 25 -2.44 8.68 20.94
C LYS A 25 -3.60 9.02 19.98
N ALA A 26 -4.73 9.45 20.52
CA ALA A 26 -5.92 9.81 19.74
C ALA A 26 -5.64 10.86 18.64
N SER A 27 -4.65 11.73 18.85
CA SER A 27 -4.22 12.73 17.87
C SER A 27 -3.69 12.16 16.55
N VAL A 28 -3.25 10.91 16.52
CA VAL A 28 -2.76 10.24 15.30
C VAL A 28 -3.77 9.25 14.69
N TRP A 29 -4.93 9.08 15.30
CA TRP A 29 -5.94 8.14 14.82
C TRP A 29 -6.36 8.36 13.37
N PRO A 30 -6.60 9.59 12.87
CA PRO A 30 -6.98 9.78 11.48
C PRO A 30 -5.92 9.33 10.48
N ALA A 31 -4.66 9.32 10.88
CA ALA A 31 -3.53 9.01 10.01
C ALA A 31 -3.04 7.54 10.11
N GLY A 32 -3.36 6.79 11.17
CA GLY A 32 -2.65 5.53 11.37
C GLY A 32 -3.34 4.45 12.18
N ILE A 33 -4.67 4.48 12.36
CA ILE A 33 -5.34 3.51 13.23
C ILE A 33 -6.29 2.56 12.50
N VAL A 34 -6.18 2.42 11.21
CA VAL A 34 -6.98 1.42 10.50
C VAL A 34 -6.38 0.03 10.73
N TYR A 35 -7.08 -0.78 11.50
CA TYR A 35 -6.77 -2.19 11.67
C TYR A 35 -7.52 -3.03 10.63
N GLY A 36 -6.84 -3.99 10.04
CA GLY A 36 -7.43 -4.87 9.06
C GLY A 36 -6.54 -6.05 8.73
N THR A 37 -7.10 -7.00 7.99
CA THR A 37 -6.38 -8.14 7.44
C THR A 37 -5.86 -7.82 6.04
N VAL A 38 -4.93 -8.64 5.51
CA VAL A 38 -4.47 -8.52 4.13
C VAL A 38 -5.64 -8.57 3.13
N PRO A 39 -6.65 -9.46 3.25
CA PRO A 39 -7.84 -9.41 2.39
C PRO A 39 -8.62 -8.09 2.46
N ASN A 40 -8.72 -7.45 3.64
CA ASN A 40 -9.38 -6.14 3.75
C ASN A 40 -8.60 -5.07 2.95
N GLN A 41 -7.28 -5.04 3.07
CA GLN A 41 -6.44 -4.11 2.32
C GLN A 41 -6.46 -4.41 0.82
N ALA A 42 -6.48 -5.67 0.42
CA ALA A 42 -6.64 -6.07 -0.97
C ALA A 42 -7.99 -5.61 -1.54
N ASN A 43 -9.08 -5.75 -0.79
CA ASN A 43 -10.41 -5.27 -1.20
C ASN A 43 -10.42 -3.74 -1.42
N TRP A 44 -9.74 -2.98 -0.55
CA TRP A 44 -9.56 -1.55 -0.74
C TRP A 44 -8.77 -1.23 -2.01
N LEU A 45 -7.67 -1.92 -2.23
CA LEU A 45 -6.85 -1.76 -3.43
C LEU A 45 -7.63 -2.12 -4.70
N ILE A 46 -8.35 -3.26 -4.71
CA ILE A 46 -9.23 -3.68 -5.80
C ILE A 46 -10.27 -2.60 -6.12
N THR A 47 -10.91 -2.01 -5.10
CA THR A 47 -11.87 -0.91 -5.27
C THR A 47 -11.24 0.25 -6.03
N ASN A 48 -10.03 0.66 -5.64
CA ASN A 48 -9.31 1.76 -6.29
C ASN A 48 -8.93 1.41 -7.74
N LEU A 49 -8.43 0.21 -8.00
CA LEU A 49 -8.02 -0.23 -9.33
C LEU A 49 -9.20 -0.48 -10.27
N ASN A 50 -10.38 -0.78 -9.74
CA ASN A 50 -11.62 -0.99 -10.49
C ASN A 50 -12.47 0.28 -10.65
N GLY A 51 -11.85 1.46 -10.64
CA GLY A 51 -12.57 2.72 -10.86
C GLY A 51 -13.57 3.06 -9.74
N GLY A 52 -13.29 2.64 -8.51
CA GLY A 52 -14.12 2.92 -7.35
C GLY A 52 -15.30 1.94 -7.17
N VAL A 53 -15.30 0.81 -7.87
CA VAL A 53 -16.35 -0.22 -7.79
C VAL A 53 -15.85 -1.45 -7.04
N PHE A 54 -16.62 -1.92 -6.08
CA PHE A 54 -16.39 -3.15 -5.34
C PHE A 54 -17.62 -4.04 -5.36
N LYS A 55 -17.50 -5.29 -5.81
CA LYS A 55 -18.58 -6.27 -5.93
C LYS A 55 -19.85 -5.69 -6.61
N GLY A 56 -19.65 -4.97 -7.71
CA GLY A 56 -20.71 -4.35 -8.49
C GLY A 56 -21.30 -3.06 -7.91
N LYS A 57 -20.90 -2.65 -6.70
CA LYS A 57 -21.36 -1.41 -6.06
C LYS A 57 -20.31 -0.31 -6.17
N ARG A 58 -20.73 0.89 -6.58
CA ARG A 58 -19.87 2.07 -6.58
C ARG A 58 -19.66 2.56 -5.14
N ILE A 59 -18.42 2.57 -4.70
CA ILE A 59 -17.99 3.03 -3.38
C ILE A 59 -17.40 4.45 -3.46
N ILE A 60 -16.66 4.73 -4.54
CA ILE A 60 -16.02 6.03 -4.79
C ILE A 60 -16.42 6.47 -6.19
N SER A 61 -16.74 7.75 -6.38
CA SER A 61 -16.99 8.29 -7.72
C SER A 61 -15.70 8.30 -8.56
N GLU A 62 -15.82 8.14 -9.87
CA GLU A 62 -14.67 8.22 -10.77
C GLU A 62 -13.96 9.56 -10.66
N LYS A 63 -14.70 10.64 -10.55
CA LYS A 63 -14.18 12.00 -10.36
C LYS A 63 -13.35 12.10 -9.07
N THR A 64 -13.86 11.59 -7.95
CA THR A 64 -13.14 11.59 -6.68
C THR A 64 -11.87 10.73 -6.77
N LEU A 65 -11.99 9.55 -7.38
CA LEU A 65 -10.87 8.65 -7.52
C LEU A 65 -9.74 9.26 -8.37
N GLU A 66 -10.08 9.95 -9.46
CA GLU A 66 -9.08 10.63 -10.27
C GLU A 66 -8.41 11.78 -9.50
N GLN A 67 -9.16 12.53 -8.69
CA GLN A 67 -8.57 13.51 -7.78
C GLN A 67 -7.60 12.89 -6.77
N MET A 68 -7.92 11.70 -6.24
CA MET A 68 -7.04 10.97 -5.34
C MET A 68 -5.72 10.57 -6.00
N PHE A 69 -5.73 10.28 -7.30
CA PHE A 69 -4.55 9.87 -8.07
C PHE A 69 -3.82 11.03 -8.74
N THR A 70 -4.46 12.19 -8.87
CA THR A 70 -3.82 13.36 -9.46
C THR A 70 -2.72 13.87 -8.54
N ARG A 71 -1.52 14.02 -9.09
CA ARG A 71 -0.35 14.52 -8.37
C ARG A 71 -0.61 15.95 -7.90
N GLN A 72 -0.57 16.15 -6.59
CA GLN A 72 -0.73 17.44 -5.93
C GLN A 72 0.61 18.02 -5.50
N TYR A 73 1.54 17.16 -5.14
CA TYR A 73 2.87 17.54 -4.64
C TYR A 73 3.93 16.67 -5.29
N ASP A 74 5.08 17.27 -5.52
CA ASP A 74 6.28 16.54 -5.91
C ASP A 74 6.79 15.74 -4.71
N GLN A 75 7.46 14.64 -5.01
CA GLN A 75 8.14 13.89 -3.98
C GLN A 75 9.24 14.76 -3.35
N PHE A 76 9.30 14.78 -2.02
CA PHE A 76 10.33 15.53 -1.32
C PHE A 76 11.70 14.86 -1.51
N LYS A 77 12.63 15.55 -2.19
CA LYS A 77 14.01 15.07 -2.30
C LYS A 77 14.64 14.98 -0.91
N GLY A 78 15.16 13.79 -0.55
CA GLY A 78 15.88 13.59 0.70
C GLY A 78 15.06 13.05 1.88
N THR A 79 13.81 12.70 1.68
CA THR A 79 12.97 12.05 2.69
C THR A 79 12.87 10.52 2.47
N ILE A 80 12.13 9.83 3.33
CA ILE A 80 11.91 8.37 3.24
C ILE A 80 11.33 7.97 1.87
N GLU A 81 10.67 8.87 1.21
CA GLU A 81 10.00 8.71 -0.07
C GLU A 81 10.98 8.44 -1.23
N ASN A 82 12.23 8.85 -1.11
CA ASN A 82 13.26 8.49 -2.10
C ASN A 82 13.63 7.01 -2.09
N ILE A 83 13.07 6.24 -1.17
CA ILE A 83 13.34 4.81 -1.08
C ILE A 83 12.50 4.04 -2.11
N TRP A 84 11.34 4.60 -2.52
CA TRP A 84 10.49 4.01 -3.53
C TRP A 84 9.95 5.07 -4.47
N GLY A 85 10.11 4.83 -5.77
CA GLY A 85 9.68 5.76 -6.81
C GLY A 85 10.83 6.32 -7.62
N ASN A 86 10.50 6.96 -8.71
CA ASN A 86 11.42 7.62 -9.64
C ASN A 86 11.14 9.14 -9.70
N GLU A 87 11.76 9.83 -10.64
CA GLU A 87 11.58 11.28 -10.85
C GLU A 87 10.12 11.71 -11.15
N THR A 88 9.27 10.77 -11.59
CA THR A 88 7.85 11.02 -11.82
C THR A 88 7.00 10.84 -10.57
N ALA A 89 7.59 10.36 -9.47
CA ALA A 89 6.87 10.10 -8.25
C ALA A 89 6.39 11.39 -7.58
N GLY A 90 5.22 11.33 -6.99
CA GLY A 90 4.60 12.43 -6.26
C GLY A 90 3.44 11.93 -5.41
N PHE A 91 2.77 12.87 -4.76
CA PHE A 91 1.61 12.59 -3.91
C PHE A 91 0.33 13.08 -4.56
N GLY A 92 -0.68 12.21 -4.65
CA GLY A 92 -2.07 12.59 -4.79
C GLY A 92 -2.69 12.94 -3.44
N LEU A 93 -4.01 12.80 -3.30
CA LEU A 93 -4.66 13.09 -2.00
C LEU A 93 -4.43 12.00 -0.96
N THR A 94 -4.28 10.73 -1.38
CA THR A 94 -4.09 9.60 -0.47
C THR A 94 -3.03 8.62 -0.95
N TRP A 95 -2.59 8.74 -2.17
CA TRP A 95 -1.69 7.80 -2.81
C TRP A 95 -0.40 8.47 -3.25
N TRP A 96 0.72 7.81 -3.08
CA TRP A 96 1.89 8.04 -3.89
C TRP A 96 1.56 7.61 -5.32
N THR A 97 1.99 8.40 -6.28
CA THR A 97 1.74 8.13 -7.70
C THR A 97 3.03 8.21 -8.47
N GLU A 98 3.22 7.32 -9.42
CA GLU A 98 4.35 7.39 -10.35
C GLU A 98 4.00 6.78 -11.70
N VAL A 99 4.78 7.12 -12.72
CA VAL A 99 4.81 6.43 -14.00
C VAL A 99 6.14 5.70 -14.12
N ARG A 100 6.08 4.39 -14.35
CA ARG A 100 7.26 3.54 -14.52
C ARG A 100 7.06 2.66 -15.74
N ASP A 101 7.96 2.81 -16.75
CA ASP A 101 7.89 2.09 -18.02
C ASP A 101 6.53 2.21 -18.73
N GLY A 102 5.92 3.38 -18.66
CA GLY A 102 4.62 3.68 -19.26
C GLY A 102 3.40 3.27 -18.45
N ASP A 103 3.52 2.44 -17.43
CA ASP A 103 2.43 2.05 -16.53
C ASP A 103 2.30 3.04 -15.37
N ARG A 104 1.05 3.34 -14.97
CA ARG A 104 0.73 4.20 -13.82
C ARG A 104 0.57 3.36 -12.57
N TYR A 105 1.34 3.71 -11.55
CA TYR A 105 1.30 3.04 -10.24
C TYR A 105 0.74 3.95 -9.17
N ILE A 106 0.11 3.34 -8.19
CA ILE A 106 -0.27 3.93 -6.91
C ILE A 106 0.32 3.10 -5.78
N ALA A 107 0.78 3.75 -4.73
CA ALA A 107 1.28 3.06 -3.54
C ALA A 107 0.98 3.85 -2.29
N HIS A 108 0.98 3.18 -1.16
CA HIS A 108 1.00 3.81 0.15
C HIS A 108 1.62 2.86 1.17
N SER A 109 2.37 3.42 2.11
CA SER A 109 2.90 2.67 3.24
C SER A 109 2.42 3.24 4.56
N GLY A 110 2.59 2.46 5.61
CA GLY A 110 2.35 2.91 6.97
C GLY A 110 3.21 2.12 7.94
N SER A 111 3.65 2.80 9.01
CA SER A 111 4.33 2.14 10.11
C SER A 111 3.88 2.76 11.42
N VAL A 112 3.52 1.91 12.32
CA VAL A 112 3.27 2.24 13.73
C VAL A 112 4.08 1.30 14.61
N PRO A 113 4.27 1.57 15.89
CA PRO A 113 4.97 0.65 16.76
C PRO A 113 4.42 -0.78 16.63
N GLY A 114 5.27 -1.71 16.21
CA GLY A 114 4.94 -3.12 16.06
C GLY A 114 4.30 -3.55 14.75
N TYR A 115 3.99 -2.64 13.82
CA TYR A 115 3.37 -3.01 12.53
C TYR A 115 3.90 -2.17 11.39
N THR A 116 3.98 -2.77 10.22
CA THR A 116 4.26 -2.06 8.96
C THR A 116 3.33 -2.59 7.87
N ALA A 117 2.85 -1.69 7.01
CA ALA A 117 1.98 -2.01 5.89
C ALA A 117 2.51 -1.39 4.60
N PHE A 118 2.26 -2.04 3.48
CA PHE A 118 2.51 -1.49 2.15
C PHE A 118 1.47 -1.99 1.15
N LEU A 119 0.97 -1.07 0.35
CA LEU A 119 0.06 -1.33 -0.76
C LEU A 119 0.69 -0.79 -2.05
N LEU A 120 0.57 -1.55 -3.12
CA LEU A 120 1.02 -1.17 -4.46
C LEU A 120 -0.02 -1.60 -5.49
N GLY A 121 -0.39 -0.73 -6.41
CA GLY A 121 -1.29 -1.04 -7.51
C GLY A 121 -0.80 -0.50 -8.85
N ASN A 122 -0.90 -1.33 -9.88
CA ASN A 122 -0.76 -0.91 -11.27
C ASN A 122 -2.16 -0.58 -11.82
N ARG A 123 -2.40 0.68 -12.13
CA ARG A 123 -3.71 1.18 -12.57
C ARG A 123 -4.08 0.69 -13.97
N ASP A 124 -3.11 0.54 -14.83
CA ASP A 124 -3.33 0.18 -16.23
C ASP A 124 -3.59 -1.31 -16.39
N ARG A 125 -2.87 -2.13 -15.63
CA ARG A 125 -3.02 -3.59 -15.63
C ARG A 125 -4.04 -4.11 -14.61
N LYS A 126 -4.51 -3.26 -13.69
CA LYS A 126 -5.42 -3.62 -12.59
C LYS A 126 -4.88 -4.76 -11.70
N LEU A 127 -3.60 -4.78 -11.52
CA LEU A 127 -2.89 -5.70 -10.64
C LEU A 127 -2.46 -4.99 -9.37
N GLY A 128 -2.47 -5.68 -8.26
CA GLY A 128 -2.10 -5.09 -6.98
C GLY A 128 -1.37 -6.05 -6.04
N PHE A 129 -0.67 -5.46 -5.11
CA PHE A 129 0.11 -6.12 -4.08
C PHE A 129 -0.18 -5.47 -2.73
N ALA A 130 -0.49 -6.28 -1.73
CA ALA A 130 -0.73 -5.84 -0.36
C ALA A 130 0.06 -6.70 0.61
N ILE A 131 0.78 -6.07 1.52
CA ILE A 131 1.53 -6.77 2.56
C ILE A 131 1.36 -6.05 3.91
N LEU A 132 1.14 -6.84 4.95
CA LEU A 132 1.12 -6.41 6.34
C LEU A 132 2.15 -7.22 7.11
N THR A 133 2.87 -6.56 8.00
CA THR A 133 3.78 -7.22 8.93
C THR A 133 3.44 -6.82 10.36
N ASN A 134 3.64 -7.73 11.28
CA ASN A 134 3.56 -7.46 12.71
C ASN A 134 4.93 -7.10 13.30
N GLY A 135 5.74 -6.39 12.52
CA GLY A 135 7.03 -5.84 12.90
C GLY A 135 7.18 -4.39 12.44
N ASN A 136 7.89 -3.57 13.20
CA ASN A 136 8.25 -2.23 12.78
C ASN A 136 9.49 -2.25 11.88
N ARG A 137 9.83 -1.07 11.27
CA ARG A 137 11.05 -0.88 10.46
C ARG A 137 11.19 -1.83 9.26
N ALA A 138 10.09 -2.42 8.79
CA ALA A 138 10.13 -3.36 7.66
C ALA A 138 10.17 -2.68 6.28
N HIS A 139 10.10 -1.35 6.18
CA HIS A 139 9.97 -0.62 4.91
C HIS A 139 11.00 -1.01 3.85
N ALA A 140 12.29 -1.08 4.20
CA ALA A 140 13.33 -1.43 3.24
C ALA A 140 13.12 -2.81 2.60
N HIS A 141 12.60 -3.77 3.38
CA HIS A 141 12.27 -5.10 2.86
C HIS A 141 10.99 -5.07 2.02
N LEU A 142 9.99 -4.29 2.45
CA LEU A 142 8.72 -4.17 1.73
C LEU A 142 8.92 -3.50 0.37
N PHE A 143 9.79 -2.49 0.26
CA PHE A 143 10.11 -1.83 -1.01
C PHE A 143 10.83 -2.77 -1.98
N LYS A 144 11.77 -3.60 -1.51
CA LYS A 144 12.38 -4.65 -2.35
C LYS A 144 11.34 -5.66 -2.86
N LEU A 145 10.38 -6.04 -2.02
CA LEU A 145 9.28 -6.91 -2.42
C LEU A 145 8.35 -6.20 -3.41
N ALA A 146 8.12 -4.90 -3.24
CA ALA A 146 7.32 -4.10 -4.17
C ALA A 146 7.98 -4.02 -5.56
N ASP A 147 9.29 -3.78 -5.63
CA ASP A 147 10.01 -3.79 -6.90
C ASP A 147 9.89 -5.16 -7.59
N ARG A 148 10.01 -6.24 -6.82
CA ARG A 148 9.80 -7.59 -7.35
C ARG A 148 8.37 -7.83 -7.81
N ALA A 149 7.38 -7.29 -7.10
CA ALA A 149 5.97 -7.36 -7.52
C ALA A 149 5.73 -6.60 -8.82
N ILE A 150 6.36 -5.43 -9.01
CA ILE A 150 6.31 -4.67 -10.26
C ILE A 150 6.86 -5.52 -11.43
N ASP A 151 8.01 -6.17 -11.25
CA ASP A 151 8.59 -7.04 -12.26
C ASP A 151 7.65 -8.20 -12.65
N LEU A 152 6.96 -8.75 -11.68
CA LEU A 152 5.96 -9.79 -11.93
C LEU A 152 4.73 -9.23 -12.66
N MET A 153 4.20 -8.08 -12.23
CA MET A 153 3.05 -7.43 -12.86
C MET A 153 3.31 -7.09 -14.34
N LYS A 154 4.55 -6.73 -14.70
CA LYS A 154 4.93 -6.47 -16.09
C LYS A 154 4.82 -7.73 -16.97
N LYS A 155 5.04 -8.91 -16.41
CA LYS A 155 4.95 -10.20 -17.13
C LYS A 155 3.51 -10.64 -17.35
N TYR A 156 2.59 -10.20 -16.52
CA TYR A 156 1.17 -10.51 -16.65
C TYR A 156 0.49 -9.42 -17.47
N SER A 157 0.20 -9.71 -18.74
CA SER A 157 -0.65 -8.83 -19.54
C SER A 157 -2.12 -9.06 -19.16
N SER A 158 -2.94 -8.01 -19.29
CA SER A 158 -4.39 -8.09 -19.05
C SER A 158 -5.12 -9.06 -20.00
N THR A 159 -4.45 -9.59 -21.01
CA THR A 159 -4.95 -10.59 -21.97
C THR A 159 -4.84 -12.03 -21.45
N GLU A 160 -4.02 -12.27 -20.45
CA GLU A 160 -3.95 -13.58 -19.77
C GLU A 160 -4.84 -13.59 -18.53
N ARG A 161 -6.13 -13.37 -18.69
CA ARG A 161 -7.09 -13.75 -17.64
C ARG A 161 -7.06 -15.25 -17.53
N ALA A 162 -6.65 -15.79 -16.38
CA ALA A 162 -6.81 -17.18 -16.05
C ALA A 162 -8.24 -17.64 -16.41
N PRO A 163 -8.42 -18.85 -16.99
CA PRO A 163 -9.75 -19.36 -17.30
C PRO A 163 -10.57 -19.33 -16.01
N SER A 164 -11.76 -18.76 -16.10
CA SER A 164 -12.71 -18.70 -14.99
C SER A 164 -12.85 -20.08 -14.38
N ALA A 165 -12.40 -20.26 -13.15
CA ALA A 165 -12.76 -21.42 -12.35
C ALA A 165 -14.30 -21.43 -12.24
N ARG A 166 -14.91 -22.41 -12.91
CA ARG A 166 -16.32 -22.73 -12.82
C ARG A 166 -16.62 -23.36 -11.48
#